data_8aeb5e3ff61af8cb2261502d384cc1c1
#
_entry.id   8aeb5e3ff61af8cb2261502d384cc1c1
#
_cell.length_a   1.000
_cell.length_b   1.000
_cell.length_c   1.000
_cell.angle_alpha   90.00
_cell.angle_beta   90.00
_cell.angle_gamma   90.00
#
_symmetry.space_group_name_H-M   'P 1'
#
loop_
_entity.id
_entity.type
_entity.pdbx_description
1 polymer ?
#
loop_
_entity_poly.entity_id
_entity_poly.type
_entity_poly.pdbx_seq_one_letter_code
_entity_poly.pdbx_strand_id
1 'polypeptide(L)'
;FFVVLAVLLLAVLLRDVMQNAQWARASTFFALFSFGVLNAVDRGNIILLAAGLSLFFVMYHRSKRAWVRELALVALAVAAGLKIYPAFLGVMLLRNRDFKAAIRTVFYGIAALVLPVFAFQEGVYGLQLWLKILFSFGSKSKTPWAGNGINSMFAHGAHLVDLIAGTSN
;
A
#
# COMPACT_ATOMS: atom_id res chain seq x y z
N PHE A 1 -17.11 3.57 3.08
CA PHE A 1 -16.94 3.43 1.63
C PHE A 1 -15.67 2.65 1.27
N PHE A 2 -14.46 3.11 1.66
CA PHE A 2 -13.18 2.48 1.29
C PHE A 2 -13.06 1.02 1.75
N VAL A 3 -13.57 0.68 2.94
CA VAL A 3 -13.55 -0.70 3.45
C VAL A 3 -14.40 -1.62 2.57
N VAL A 4 -15.61 -1.19 2.21
CA VAL A 4 -16.48 -1.98 1.33
C VAL A 4 -15.83 -2.21 -0.03
N LEU A 5 -15.24 -1.18 -0.61
CA LEU A 5 -14.53 -1.28 -1.89
C LEU A 5 -13.35 -2.24 -1.80
N ALA A 6 -12.56 -2.16 -0.73
CA ALA A 6 -11.40 -3.05 -0.52
C ALA A 6 -11.84 -4.51 -0.32
N VAL A 7 -12.91 -4.75 0.42
CA VAL A 7 -13.48 -6.08 0.63
C VAL A 7 -14.00 -6.68 -0.67
N LEU A 8 -14.73 -5.89 -1.47
CA LEU A 8 -15.24 -6.32 -2.77
C LEU A 8 -14.08 -6.63 -3.73
N LEU A 9 -13.08 -5.77 -3.78
CA LEU A 9 -11.89 -6.00 -4.60
C LEU A 9 -11.17 -7.27 -4.19
N LEU A 10 -10.96 -7.48 -2.90
CA LEU A 10 -10.31 -8.68 -2.37
C LEU A 10 -11.12 -9.94 -2.69
N ALA A 11 -12.44 -9.90 -2.53
CA ALA A 11 -13.32 -11.04 -2.83
C ALA A 11 -13.28 -11.41 -4.33
N VAL A 12 -13.31 -10.41 -5.23
CA VAL A 12 -13.22 -10.63 -6.68
C VAL A 12 -11.86 -11.23 -7.05
N LEU A 13 -10.77 -10.68 -6.48
CA LEU A 13 -9.41 -11.16 -6.77
C LEU A 13 -9.17 -12.57 -6.25
N LEU A 14 -9.65 -12.91 -5.06
CA LEU A 14 -9.55 -14.27 -4.51
C LEU A 14 -10.35 -15.26 -5.34
N ARG A 15 -11.52 -14.86 -5.86
CA ARG A 15 -12.30 -15.68 -6.77
C ARG A 15 -11.54 -16.01 -8.06
N ASP A 16 -10.82 -15.04 -8.62
CA ASP A 16 -10.04 -15.23 -9.86
C ASP A 16 -8.81 -16.12 -9.66
N VAL A 17 -8.18 -16.04 -8.47
CA VAL A 17 -7.01 -16.88 -8.13
C VAL A 17 -7.42 -18.33 -7.88
N MET A 18 -8.57 -18.55 -7.26
CA MET A 18 -8.99 -19.87 -6.83
C MET A 18 -9.98 -20.47 -7.83
N GLN A 19 -9.55 -21.52 -8.50
CA GLN A 19 -10.40 -22.27 -9.45
C GLN A 19 -11.61 -22.93 -8.78
N ASN A 20 -11.55 -23.17 -7.45
CA ASN A 20 -12.64 -23.75 -6.69
C ASN A 20 -13.38 -22.66 -5.89
N ALA A 21 -14.68 -22.46 -6.24
CA ALA A 21 -15.53 -21.44 -5.61
C ALA A 21 -15.75 -21.64 -4.10
N GLN A 22 -15.63 -22.87 -3.59
CA GLN A 22 -15.74 -23.13 -2.15
C GLN A 22 -14.52 -22.63 -1.40
N TRP A 23 -13.32 -22.93 -1.89
CA TRP A 23 -12.08 -22.45 -1.32
C TRP A 23 -11.94 -20.94 -1.44
N ALA A 24 -12.39 -20.33 -2.55
CA ALA A 24 -12.41 -18.88 -2.70
C ALA A 24 -13.28 -18.22 -1.62
N ARG A 25 -14.47 -18.75 -1.36
CA ARG A 25 -15.38 -18.25 -0.30
C ARG A 25 -14.78 -18.43 1.10
N ALA A 26 -14.24 -19.62 1.39
CA ALA A 26 -13.59 -19.88 2.67
C ALA A 26 -12.40 -18.95 2.91
N SER A 27 -11.50 -18.79 1.91
CA SER A 27 -10.34 -17.89 2.02
C SER A 27 -10.74 -16.43 2.18
N THR A 28 -11.79 -15.97 1.46
CA THR A 28 -12.32 -14.62 1.63
C THR A 28 -12.86 -14.42 3.03
N PHE A 29 -13.62 -15.39 3.54
CA PHE A 29 -14.15 -15.36 4.90
C PHE A 29 -13.02 -15.25 5.93
N PHE A 30 -12.04 -16.15 5.89
CA PHE A 30 -10.90 -16.14 6.81
C PHE A 30 -10.07 -14.85 6.69
N ALA A 31 -9.87 -14.33 5.46
CA ALA A 31 -9.18 -13.07 5.27
C ALA A 31 -9.94 -11.90 5.91
N LEU A 32 -11.27 -11.82 5.75
CA LEU A 32 -12.09 -10.76 6.31
C LEU A 32 -12.13 -10.78 7.84
N PHE A 33 -12.11 -11.96 8.45
CA PHE A 33 -12.09 -12.12 9.91
C PHE A 33 -10.67 -12.21 10.49
N SER A 34 -9.63 -12.00 9.66
CA SER A 34 -8.27 -11.90 10.17
C SER A 34 -8.10 -10.67 11.07
N PHE A 35 -7.31 -10.80 12.12
CA PHE A 35 -7.02 -9.69 13.04
C PHE A 35 -6.51 -8.45 12.30
N GLY A 36 -5.67 -8.63 11.26
CA GLY A 36 -5.15 -7.53 10.45
C GLY A 36 -6.23 -6.72 9.74
N VAL A 37 -7.23 -7.40 9.16
CA VAL A 37 -8.35 -6.75 8.47
C VAL A 37 -9.28 -6.08 9.49
N LEU A 38 -9.65 -6.76 10.57
CA LEU A 38 -10.52 -6.21 11.61
C LEU A 38 -9.89 -4.95 12.23
N ASN A 39 -8.61 -4.97 12.58
CA ASN A 39 -7.90 -3.81 13.11
C ASN A 39 -7.80 -2.66 12.09
N ALA A 40 -7.64 -2.97 10.80
CA ALA A 40 -7.62 -1.95 9.76
C ALA A 40 -9.01 -1.31 9.55
N VAL A 41 -10.08 -2.09 9.68
CA VAL A 41 -11.47 -1.62 9.62
C VAL A 41 -11.77 -0.71 10.82
N ASP A 42 -11.46 -1.17 12.03
CA ASP A 42 -11.69 -0.43 13.29
C ASP A 42 -11.00 0.94 13.27
N ARG A 43 -9.80 1.00 12.74
CA ARG A 43 -9.02 2.26 12.62
C ARG A 43 -9.37 3.10 11.39
N GLY A 44 -10.31 2.69 10.56
CA GLY A 44 -10.58 3.36 9.28
C GLY A 44 -9.36 3.44 8.36
N ASN A 45 -8.44 2.47 8.43
CA ASN A 45 -7.15 2.54 7.77
C ASN A 45 -7.28 2.19 6.28
N ILE A 46 -6.78 3.07 5.44
CA ILE A 46 -6.75 2.93 3.97
C ILE A 46 -5.84 1.77 3.49
N ILE A 47 -5.13 1.11 4.40
CA ILE A 47 -4.20 0.00 4.10
C ILE A 47 -4.87 -1.14 3.33
N LEU A 48 -6.15 -1.40 3.59
CA LEU A 48 -6.90 -2.44 2.89
C LEU A 48 -7.07 -2.12 1.40
N LEU A 49 -7.31 -0.86 1.08
CA LEU A 49 -7.40 -0.41 -0.31
C LEU A 49 -6.03 -0.52 -0.99
N ALA A 50 -4.96 -0.08 -0.33
CA ALA A 50 -3.61 -0.22 -0.87
C ALA A 50 -3.23 -1.70 -1.09
N ALA A 51 -3.60 -2.60 -0.18
CA ALA A 51 -3.38 -4.04 -0.31
C ALA A 51 -4.16 -4.63 -1.50
N GLY A 52 -5.45 -4.28 -1.63
CA GLY A 52 -6.29 -4.73 -2.75
C GLY A 52 -5.75 -4.27 -4.10
N LEU A 53 -5.35 -2.99 -4.23
CA LEU A 53 -4.73 -2.46 -5.44
C LEU A 53 -3.39 -3.12 -5.76
N SER A 54 -2.59 -3.41 -4.73
CA SER A 54 -1.32 -4.14 -4.87
C SER A 54 -1.55 -5.56 -5.39
N LEU A 55 -2.55 -6.25 -4.84
CA LEU A 55 -2.92 -7.60 -5.28
C LEU A 55 -3.42 -7.58 -6.74
N PHE A 56 -4.25 -6.61 -7.10
CA PHE A 56 -4.70 -6.40 -8.47
C PHE A 56 -3.51 -6.24 -9.44
N PHE A 57 -2.52 -5.43 -9.08
CA PHE A 57 -1.29 -5.29 -9.86
C PHE A 57 -0.57 -6.64 -10.01
N VAL A 58 -0.34 -7.37 -8.92
CA VAL A 58 0.38 -8.65 -8.95
C VAL A 58 -0.28 -9.64 -9.91
N MET A 59 -1.62 -9.69 -9.91
CA MET A 59 -2.38 -10.61 -10.74
C MET A 59 -2.42 -10.21 -12.22
N TYR A 60 -2.54 -8.91 -12.51
CA TYR A 60 -2.90 -8.45 -13.85
C TYR A 60 -1.83 -7.67 -14.60
N HIS A 61 -0.66 -7.38 -14.01
CA HIS A 61 0.42 -6.64 -14.70
C HIS A 61 0.94 -7.34 -15.97
N ARG A 62 0.68 -8.66 -16.12
CA ARG A 62 1.01 -9.46 -17.31
C ARG A 62 -0.21 -9.80 -18.17
N SER A 63 -1.34 -9.16 -17.95
CA SER A 63 -2.54 -9.44 -18.72
C SER A 63 -2.31 -9.25 -20.22
N LYS A 64 -2.86 -10.17 -21.03
CA LYS A 64 -2.87 -10.06 -22.50
C LYS A 64 -3.72 -8.88 -22.98
N ARG A 65 -4.74 -8.47 -22.18
CA ARG A 65 -5.58 -7.33 -22.47
C ARG A 65 -4.87 -6.05 -22.06
N ALA A 66 -4.54 -5.21 -23.04
CA ALA A 66 -3.75 -3.97 -22.81
C ALA A 66 -4.37 -3.06 -21.74
N TRP A 67 -5.68 -2.83 -21.78
CA TRP A 67 -6.37 -1.96 -20.84
C TRP A 67 -6.32 -2.50 -19.39
N VAL A 68 -6.42 -3.83 -19.20
CA VAL A 68 -6.31 -4.47 -17.87
C VAL A 68 -4.90 -4.29 -17.32
N ARG A 69 -3.89 -4.46 -18.19
CA ARG A 69 -2.49 -4.22 -17.83
C ARG A 69 -2.26 -2.77 -17.42
N GLU A 70 -2.78 -1.79 -18.16
CA GLU A 70 -2.65 -0.37 -17.80
C GLU A 70 -3.34 -0.08 -16.47
N LEU A 71 -4.55 -0.61 -16.24
CA LEU A 71 -5.23 -0.46 -14.95
C LEU A 71 -4.41 -1.06 -13.80
N ALA A 72 -3.71 -2.16 -14.03
CA ALA A 72 -2.82 -2.74 -13.01
C ALA A 72 -1.64 -1.80 -12.68
N LEU A 73 -1.04 -1.14 -13.69
CA LEU A 73 0.02 -0.16 -13.45
C LEU A 73 -0.49 1.06 -12.67
N VAL A 74 -1.67 1.56 -13.04
CA VAL A 74 -2.34 2.65 -12.31
C VAL A 74 -2.65 2.23 -10.87
N ALA A 75 -3.14 1.00 -10.66
CA ALA A 75 -3.42 0.47 -9.34
C ALA A 75 -2.16 0.44 -8.45
N LEU A 76 -1.01 0.00 -9.00
CA LEU A 76 0.26 0.07 -8.27
C LEU A 76 0.65 1.50 -7.93
N ALA A 77 0.52 2.42 -8.87
CA ALA A 77 0.84 3.83 -8.68
C ALA A 77 -0.01 4.46 -7.57
N VAL A 78 -1.32 4.22 -7.58
CA VAL A 78 -2.25 4.69 -6.53
C VAL A 78 -1.94 4.02 -5.19
N ALA A 79 -1.70 2.72 -5.16
CA ALA A 79 -1.32 2.00 -3.94
C ALA A 79 -0.05 2.58 -3.31
N ALA A 80 0.96 2.89 -4.14
CA ALA A 80 2.21 3.51 -3.71
C ALA A 80 2.00 4.94 -3.19
N GLY A 81 1.08 5.69 -3.77
CA GLY A 81 0.66 7.01 -3.27
C GLY A 81 -0.06 6.95 -1.92
N LEU A 82 -0.89 5.92 -1.70
CA LEU A 82 -1.59 5.71 -0.42
C LEU A 82 -0.64 5.23 0.68
N LYS A 83 0.30 4.35 0.34
CA LYS A 83 1.32 3.78 1.23
C LYS A 83 2.58 3.51 0.42
N ILE A 84 3.74 3.87 0.94
CA ILE A 84 5.00 3.81 0.18
C ILE A 84 5.45 2.37 -0.14
N TYR A 85 5.15 1.39 0.72
CA TYR A 85 5.64 0.02 0.56
C TYR A 85 5.15 -0.71 -0.71
N PRO A 86 3.94 -0.48 -1.27
CA PRO A 86 3.56 -1.07 -2.56
C PRO A 86 4.50 -0.72 -3.71
N ALA A 87 5.24 0.40 -3.63
CA ALA A 87 6.20 0.79 -4.64
C ALA A 87 7.28 -0.29 -4.88
N PHE A 88 7.63 -1.07 -3.84
CA PHE A 88 8.57 -2.19 -3.98
C PHE A 88 8.09 -3.27 -4.96
N LEU A 89 6.79 -3.40 -5.19
CA LEU A 89 6.26 -4.31 -6.20
C LEU A 89 6.66 -3.90 -7.62
N GLY A 90 7.02 -2.63 -7.83
CA GLY A 90 7.57 -2.15 -9.10
C GLY A 90 8.86 -2.89 -9.52
N VAL A 91 9.60 -3.49 -8.59
CA VAL A 91 10.74 -4.37 -8.89
C VAL A 91 10.33 -5.54 -9.79
N MET A 92 9.09 -6.01 -9.72
CA MET A 92 8.57 -7.06 -10.62
C MET A 92 8.63 -6.63 -12.10
N LEU A 93 8.40 -5.35 -12.40
CA LEU A 93 8.48 -4.81 -13.76
C LEU A 93 9.94 -4.76 -14.23
N LEU A 94 10.86 -4.36 -13.35
CA LEU A 94 12.31 -4.33 -13.64
C LEU A 94 12.86 -5.75 -13.85
N ARG A 95 12.47 -6.70 -12.99
CA ARG A 95 12.84 -8.12 -13.12
C ARG A 95 12.36 -8.70 -14.46
N ASN A 96 11.20 -8.29 -14.92
CA ASN A 96 10.64 -8.72 -16.20
C ASN A 96 11.19 -7.95 -17.40
N ARG A 97 12.14 -7.02 -17.19
CA ARG A 97 12.72 -6.11 -18.19
C ARG A 97 11.68 -5.25 -18.94
N ASP A 98 10.51 -5.04 -18.34
CA ASP A 98 9.47 -4.16 -18.89
C ASP A 98 9.68 -2.71 -18.41
N PHE A 99 10.79 -2.12 -18.83
CA PHE A 99 11.16 -0.74 -18.48
C PHE A 99 10.10 0.28 -18.92
N LYS A 100 9.40 0.01 -20.04
CA LYS A 100 8.34 0.90 -20.52
C LYS A 100 7.17 0.93 -19.54
N ALA A 101 6.77 -0.22 -18.99
CA ALA A 101 5.73 -0.28 -17.96
C ALA A 101 6.22 0.36 -16.66
N ALA A 102 7.47 0.14 -16.27
CA ALA A 102 8.05 0.78 -15.08
C ALA A 102 8.00 2.31 -15.17
N ILE A 103 8.45 2.89 -16.30
CA ILE A 103 8.41 4.34 -16.54
C ILE A 103 6.96 4.86 -16.50
N ARG A 104 6.01 4.17 -17.17
CA ARG A 104 4.60 4.56 -17.13
C ARG A 104 4.04 4.53 -15.70
N THR A 105 4.39 3.52 -14.91
CA THR A 105 3.97 3.44 -13.50
C THR A 105 4.48 4.62 -12.69
N VAL A 106 5.72 5.07 -12.92
CA VAL A 106 6.27 6.28 -12.29
C VAL A 106 5.46 7.51 -12.70
N PHE A 107 5.15 7.67 -13.99
CA PHE A 107 4.31 8.78 -14.45
C PHE A 107 2.91 8.76 -13.82
N TYR A 108 2.28 7.60 -13.73
CA TYR A 108 0.99 7.45 -13.04
C TYR A 108 1.11 7.77 -11.55
N GLY A 109 2.23 7.40 -10.90
CA GLY A 109 2.50 7.75 -9.51
C GLY A 109 2.62 9.25 -9.29
N ILE A 110 3.39 9.93 -10.16
CA ILE A 110 3.49 11.39 -10.13
C ILE A 110 2.13 12.04 -10.37
N ALA A 111 1.37 11.56 -11.35
CA ALA A 111 0.02 12.06 -11.62
C ALA A 111 -0.91 11.85 -10.42
N ALA A 112 -0.88 10.68 -9.78
CA ALA A 112 -1.68 10.37 -8.59
C ALA A 112 -1.34 11.27 -7.38
N LEU A 113 -0.09 11.76 -7.29
CA LEU A 113 0.32 12.71 -6.25
C LEU A 113 -0.05 14.15 -6.59
N VAL A 114 0.05 14.54 -7.87
CA VAL A 114 -0.12 15.93 -8.31
C VAL A 114 -1.58 16.28 -8.58
N LEU A 115 -2.35 15.36 -9.21
CA LEU A 115 -3.75 15.65 -9.57
C LEU A 115 -4.63 16.06 -8.39
N PRO A 116 -4.54 15.44 -7.19
CA PRO A 116 -5.33 15.87 -6.04
C PRO A 116 -5.04 17.31 -5.60
N VAL A 117 -3.82 17.81 -5.84
CA VAL A 117 -3.44 19.20 -5.49
C VAL A 117 -4.37 20.20 -6.17
N PHE A 118 -4.77 19.92 -7.42
CA PHE A 118 -5.67 20.80 -8.17
C PHE A 118 -7.14 20.68 -7.76
N ALA A 119 -7.50 19.59 -7.05
CA ALA A 119 -8.84 19.35 -6.54
C ALA A 119 -9.11 20.01 -5.17
N PHE A 120 -8.06 20.37 -4.43
CA PHE A 120 -8.18 21.02 -3.14
C PHE A 120 -8.06 22.55 -3.26
N GLN A 121 -8.85 23.26 -2.47
CA GLN A 121 -8.88 24.74 -2.47
C GLN A 121 -7.52 25.37 -2.13
N GLU A 122 -6.70 24.69 -1.33
CA GLU A 122 -5.38 25.17 -0.92
C GLU A 122 -4.26 24.85 -1.94
N GLY A 123 -4.55 24.03 -2.95
CA GLY A 123 -3.66 23.76 -4.09
C GLY A 123 -2.19 23.49 -3.71
N VAL A 124 -1.31 24.32 -4.26
CA VAL A 124 0.15 24.20 -4.07
C VAL A 124 0.59 24.37 -2.61
N TYR A 125 -0.13 25.19 -1.83
CA TYR A 125 0.19 25.39 -0.40
C TYR A 125 -0.01 24.10 0.40
N GLY A 126 -1.10 23.37 0.14
CA GLY A 126 -1.35 22.06 0.75
C GLY A 126 -0.25 21.04 0.42
N LEU A 127 0.25 21.04 -0.84
CA LEU A 127 1.38 20.19 -1.25
C LEU A 127 2.67 20.56 -0.50
N GLN A 128 2.98 21.86 -0.38
CA GLN A 128 4.16 22.33 0.35
C GLN A 128 4.09 21.93 1.84
N LEU A 129 2.92 22.07 2.46
CA LEU A 129 2.72 21.68 3.85
C LEU A 129 2.87 20.17 4.02
N TRP A 130 2.31 19.36 3.10
CA TRP A 130 2.44 17.92 3.12
C TRP A 130 3.90 17.49 2.98
N LEU A 131 4.66 18.05 2.04
CA LEU A 131 6.09 17.79 1.87
C LEU A 131 6.87 18.17 3.14
N LYS A 132 6.59 19.33 3.72
CA LYS A 132 7.25 19.79 4.96
C LYS A 132 6.99 18.82 6.12
N ILE A 133 5.76 18.32 6.24
CA ILE A 133 5.39 17.32 7.25
C ILE A 133 6.16 16.01 6.95
N LEU A 134 6.16 15.52 5.72
CA LEU A 134 6.84 14.29 5.33
C LEU A 134 8.33 14.32 5.69
N PHE A 135 9.03 15.41 5.35
CA PHE A 135 10.45 15.58 5.68
C PHE A 135 10.68 15.78 7.19
N SER A 136 9.74 16.41 7.91
CA SER A 136 9.85 16.60 9.36
C SER A 136 9.68 15.29 10.14
N PHE A 137 8.94 14.32 9.60
CA PHE A 137 8.82 12.99 10.21
C PHE A 137 10.17 12.27 10.30
N GLY A 138 11.03 12.42 9.29
CA GLY A 138 12.37 11.83 9.29
C GLY A 138 13.33 12.48 10.29
N SER A 139 13.13 13.77 10.61
CA SER A 139 14.02 14.52 11.50
C SER A 139 13.63 14.48 12.98
N LYS A 140 12.34 14.30 13.28
CA LYS A 140 11.81 14.26 14.66
C LYS A 140 11.87 12.89 15.32
N SER A 141 12.09 11.83 14.56
CA SER A 141 12.21 10.46 15.06
C SER A 141 13.60 10.18 15.64
N LYS A 142 14.08 11.05 16.55
CA LYS A 142 15.31 10.76 17.30
C LYS A 142 15.12 9.71 18.40
N THR A 143 13.89 9.36 18.72
CA THR A 143 13.55 8.23 19.60
C THR A 143 12.56 7.34 18.91
N PRO A 144 12.95 6.13 18.46
CA PRO A 144 12.06 5.16 17.82
C PRO A 144 10.81 4.80 18.65
N TRP A 145 10.84 5.15 19.93
CA TRP A 145 9.88 4.75 20.96
C TRP A 145 8.84 5.82 21.32
N ALA A 146 9.02 7.07 20.89
CA ALA A 146 8.18 8.19 21.33
C ALA A 146 6.86 8.35 20.55
N GLY A 147 6.51 7.43 19.65
CA GLY A 147 5.28 7.51 18.86
C GLY A 147 4.23 6.52 19.34
N ASN A 148 3.03 6.97 19.63
CA ASN A 148 1.85 6.18 19.96
C ASN A 148 1.35 5.30 18.80
N GLY A 149 2.23 4.57 18.15
CA GLY A 149 1.91 3.76 16.97
C GLY A 149 2.87 2.60 16.75
N ILE A 150 3.55 2.17 17.78
CA ILE A 150 4.66 1.22 17.74
C ILE A 150 4.15 -0.22 17.66
N ASN A 151 3.49 -0.55 16.56
CA ASN A 151 3.29 -1.94 16.15
C ASN A 151 4.08 -2.25 14.89
N SER A 152 5.27 -1.66 14.71
CA SER A 152 6.15 -2.02 13.60
C SER A 152 7.10 -3.13 14.04
N MET A 153 7.28 -4.15 13.22
CA MET A 153 8.27 -5.22 13.45
C MET A 153 9.68 -4.67 13.69
N PHE A 154 10.01 -3.52 13.08
CA PHE A 154 11.30 -2.84 13.24
C PHE A 154 11.48 -2.26 14.64
N ALA A 155 10.42 -1.69 15.24
CA ALA A 155 10.48 -1.16 16.59
C ALA A 155 10.69 -2.28 17.62
N HIS A 156 9.99 -3.41 17.45
CA HIS A 156 10.18 -4.58 18.30
C HIS A 156 11.55 -5.22 18.11
N GLY A 157 12.04 -5.29 16.87
CA GLY A 157 13.37 -5.79 16.56
C GLY A 157 14.49 -4.94 17.19
N ALA A 158 14.38 -3.63 17.10
CA ALA A 158 15.36 -2.71 17.73
C ALA A 158 15.37 -2.86 19.25
N HIS A 159 14.17 -2.95 19.88
CA HIS A 159 14.09 -3.21 21.33
C HIS A 159 14.73 -4.52 21.73
N LEU A 160 14.55 -5.55 20.95
CA LEU A 160 15.14 -6.86 21.23
C LEU A 160 16.67 -6.81 21.12
N VAL A 161 17.19 -6.07 20.15
CA VAL A 161 18.64 -5.83 20.00
C VAL A 161 19.18 -5.03 21.18
N ASP A 162 18.50 -3.97 21.62
CA ASP A 162 18.91 -3.15 22.77
C ASP A 162 18.89 -3.95 24.09
N LEU A 163 17.89 -4.85 24.24
CA LEU A 163 17.78 -5.77 25.38
C LEU A 163 18.92 -6.78 25.40
N ILE A 164 19.28 -7.34 24.24
CA ILE A 164 20.38 -8.32 24.08
C ILE A 164 21.74 -7.62 24.28
N ALA A 165 21.87 -6.39 23.76
CA ALA A 165 23.12 -5.60 23.88
C ALA A 165 23.33 -5.00 25.27
N GLY A 166 22.34 -5.11 26.18
CA GLY A 166 22.45 -4.54 27.53
C GLY A 166 22.49 -3.01 27.57
N THR A 167 22.04 -2.33 26.50
CA THR A 167 22.05 -0.87 26.35
C THR A 167 20.77 -0.20 26.82
N SER A 168 19.79 -0.97 27.32
CA SER A 168 18.56 -0.42 27.90
C SER A 168 18.83 0.11 29.32
N ASN A 169 19.01 1.43 29.44
CA ASN A 169 18.86 2.17 30.70
C ASN A 169 17.42 2.61 30.89
#